data_4aa9eb8517117e134aeb06c54e932fca
#
_entry.id   4aa9eb8517117e134aeb06c54e932fca
#
_cell.length_a   1.000
_cell.length_b   1.000
_cell.length_c   1.000
_cell.angle_alpha   90.00
_cell.angle_beta   90.00
_cell.angle_gamma   90.00
#
_symmetry.space_group_name_H-M   'P 1'
#
loop_
_entity.id
_entity.type
_entity.pdbx_description
1 polymer ?
#
loop_
_entity_poly.entity_id
_entity_poly.type
_entity_poly.pdbx_seq_one_letter_code
_entity_poly.pdbx_strand_id
1 'polypeptide(L)'
;MTYLAKGDVALSVGMTACTTIMAPIVTPLLVLLIAGQTVDVAVWDMFISIVQVVLVPIAAGFIINKLFEKFAKEFSRVLPLISVIGISLIIMAVVAANAQSLMSVGLLIIVVVMLHNVCGYALGYLAGRLLGLSKAQRRTLSIEVGMQNSGLATSLATVHFATMPLAAVPGAVFSVWHNISGAIYANILARSAGDDSVAKADLENRIESGEIEKEEAKEQSKAQ
;
A
#
# COMPACT_ATOMS: atom_id res chain seq x y z
N MET A 1 -2.37 2.82 -7.67
CA MET A 1 -2.46 4.05 -6.84
C MET A 1 -1.25 4.96 -7.04
N THR A 2 -0.01 4.47 -6.98
CA THR A 2 1.21 5.26 -7.18
C THR A 2 1.22 6.07 -8.47
N TYR A 3 0.80 5.46 -9.59
CA TYR A 3 0.65 6.16 -10.87
C TYR A 3 -0.37 7.31 -10.79
N LEU A 4 -1.53 7.07 -10.17
CA LEU A 4 -2.57 8.11 -9.98
C LEU A 4 -2.08 9.27 -9.12
N ALA A 5 -1.25 9.00 -8.11
CA ALA A 5 -0.67 10.00 -7.21
C ALA A 5 0.50 10.78 -7.84
N LYS A 6 0.84 10.52 -9.10
CA LYS A 6 2.05 11.04 -9.75
C LYS A 6 3.33 10.73 -8.95
N GLY A 7 3.40 9.52 -8.39
CA GLY A 7 4.56 8.98 -7.71
C GLY A 7 5.53 8.29 -8.68
N ASP A 8 6.63 7.79 -8.15
CA ASP A 8 7.63 7.01 -8.87
C ASP A 8 7.19 5.54 -8.94
N VAL A 9 6.66 5.13 -10.10
CA VAL A 9 6.14 3.78 -10.33
C VAL A 9 7.25 2.72 -10.32
N ALA A 10 8.45 3.06 -10.79
CA ALA A 10 9.57 2.13 -10.79
C ALA A 10 10.00 1.79 -9.35
N LEU A 11 10.07 2.81 -8.49
CA LEU A 11 10.31 2.61 -7.06
C LEU A 11 9.21 1.77 -6.41
N SER A 12 7.93 2.02 -6.73
CA SER A 12 6.79 1.25 -6.23
C SER A 12 6.93 -0.25 -6.55
N VAL A 13 7.17 -0.58 -7.81
CA VAL A 13 7.37 -1.97 -8.25
C VAL A 13 8.57 -2.62 -7.55
N GLY A 14 9.69 -1.89 -7.46
CA GLY A 14 10.88 -2.38 -6.77
C GLY A 14 10.64 -2.67 -5.28
N MET A 15 9.97 -1.76 -4.58
CA MET A 15 9.62 -1.94 -3.16
C MET A 15 8.68 -3.14 -2.95
N THR A 16 7.61 -3.23 -3.75
CA THR A 16 6.68 -4.36 -3.68
C THR A 16 7.40 -5.68 -3.94
N ALA A 17 8.29 -5.76 -4.94
CA ALA A 17 9.06 -6.96 -5.22
C ALA A 17 9.98 -7.35 -4.04
N CYS A 18 10.73 -6.39 -3.49
CA CYS A 18 11.61 -6.64 -2.34
C CYS A 18 10.83 -7.11 -1.11
N THR A 19 9.75 -6.41 -0.75
CA THR A 19 8.94 -6.76 0.43
C THR A 19 8.26 -8.11 0.26
N THR A 20 7.81 -8.46 -0.95
CA THR A 20 7.21 -9.75 -1.26
C THR A 20 8.20 -10.90 -1.09
N ILE A 21 9.45 -10.73 -1.55
CA ILE A 21 10.51 -11.75 -1.38
C ILE A 21 10.89 -11.88 0.10
N MET A 22 10.89 -10.80 0.85
CA MET A 22 11.23 -10.82 2.28
C MET A 22 10.08 -11.32 3.17
N ALA A 23 8.84 -11.26 2.72
CA ALA A 23 7.66 -11.58 3.52
C ALA A 23 7.69 -12.94 4.21
N PRO A 24 8.15 -14.06 3.57
CA PRO A 24 8.21 -15.36 4.23
C PRO A 24 9.06 -15.39 5.50
N ILE A 25 10.10 -14.57 5.56
CA ILE A 25 11.01 -14.48 6.72
C ILE A 25 10.51 -13.41 7.70
N VAL A 26 10.27 -12.21 7.20
CA VAL A 26 9.98 -11.03 8.05
C VAL A 26 8.62 -11.13 8.72
N THR A 27 7.59 -11.62 8.00
CA THR A 27 6.23 -11.68 8.55
C THR A 27 6.12 -12.62 9.74
N PRO A 28 6.57 -13.91 9.69
CA PRO A 28 6.49 -14.79 10.85
C PRO A 28 7.29 -14.30 12.05
N LEU A 29 8.45 -13.68 11.82
CA LEU A 29 9.29 -13.14 12.90
C LEU A 29 8.61 -11.93 13.57
N LEU A 30 8.00 -11.03 12.80
CA LEU A 30 7.26 -9.91 13.34
C LEU A 30 6.00 -10.37 14.09
N VAL A 31 5.28 -11.37 13.57
CA VAL A 31 4.12 -11.94 14.27
C VAL A 31 4.56 -12.59 15.58
N LEU A 32 5.65 -13.34 15.60
CA LEU A 32 6.21 -13.89 16.82
C LEU A 32 6.60 -12.79 17.82
N LEU A 33 7.25 -11.74 17.36
CA LEU A 33 7.70 -10.64 18.22
C LEU A 33 6.52 -9.87 18.84
N ILE A 34 5.47 -9.63 18.06
CA ILE A 34 4.34 -8.78 18.48
C ILE A 34 3.28 -9.60 19.22
N ALA A 35 2.92 -10.77 18.72
CA ALA A 35 1.82 -11.59 19.23
C ALA A 35 2.26 -12.84 20.00
N GLY A 36 3.52 -13.25 19.91
CA GLY A 36 4.02 -14.52 20.44
C GLY A 36 3.94 -14.66 21.96
N GLN A 37 3.71 -13.57 22.70
CA GLN A 37 3.47 -13.64 24.15
C GLN A 37 2.01 -13.99 24.51
N THR A 38 1.09 -13.78 23.57
CA THR A 38 -0.36 -13.97 23.78
C THR A 38 -0.93 -15.13 22.97
N VAL A 39 -0.23 -15.51 21.91
CA VAL A 39 -0.66 -16.54 20.97
C VAL A 39 0.53 -17.43 20.61
N ASP A 40 0.29 -18.74 20.53
CA ASP A 40 1.29 -19.66 20.01
C ASP A 40 1.49 -19.44 18.50
N VAL A 41 2.70 -19.09 18.08
CA VAL A 41 3.05 -18.75 16.70
C VAL A 41 3.97 -19.82 16.11
N ALA A 42 3.43 -20.65 15.24
CA ALA A 42 4.20 -21.64 14.48
C ALA A 42 4.97 -20.96 13.33
N VAL A 43 6.11 -20.36 13.64
CA VAL A 43 6.94 -19.56 12.71
C VAL A 43 7.27 -20.32 11.42
N TRP A 44 7.63 -21.60 11.54
CA TRP A 44 8.00 -22.44 10.40
C TRP A 44 6.81 -22.73 9.47
N ASP A 45 5.67 -23.08 10.05
CA ASP A 45 4.45 -23.35 9.27
C ASP A 45 3.97 -22.09 8.56
N MET A 46 4.07 -20.94 9.22
CA MET A 46 3.74 -19.64 8.63
C MET A 46 4.72 -19.27 7.49
N PHE A 47 6.03 -19.54 7.67
CA PHE A 47 7.02 -19.37 6.61
C PHE A 47 6.64 -20.19 5.36
N ILE A 48 6.38 -21.49 5.53
CA ILE A 48 6.00 -22.39 4.43
C ILE A 48 4.70 -21.92 3.77
N SER A 49 3.70 -21.53 4.57
CA SER A 49 2.43 -21.01 4.04
C SER A 49 2.64 -19.78 3.14
N ILE A 50 3.49 -18.83 3.55
CA ILE A 50 3.77 -17.62 2.75
C ILE A 50 4.53 -18.00 1.47
N VAL A 51 5.50 -18.90 1.54
CA VAL A 51 6.19 -19.40 0.34
C VAL A 51 5.19 -20.00 -0.64
N GLN A 52 4.29 -20.86 -0.17
CA GLN A 52 3.30 -21.55 -1.01
C GLN A 52 2.25 -20.59 -1.59
N VAL A 53 1.75 -19.66 -0.80
CA VAL A 53 0.66 -18.76 -1.20
C VAL A 53 1.17 -17.56 -2.02
N VAL A 54 2.43 -17.15 -1.84
CA VAL A 54 2.98 -15.95 -2.47
C VAL A 54 4.06 -16.29 -3.50
N LEU A 55 5.15 -16.94 -3.09
CA LEU A 55 6.30 -17.13 -3.97
C LEU A 55 6.05 -18.18 -5.06
N VAL A 56 5.38 -19.27 -4.73
CA VAL A 56 5.08 -20.33 -5.72
C VAL A 56 4.18 -19.82 -6.85
N PRO A 57 3.05 -19.11 -6.60
CA PRO A 57 2.24 -18.55 -7.68
C PRO A 57 2.98 -17.51 -8.52
N ILE A 58 3.82 -16.66 -7.90
CA ILE A 58 4.63 -15.68 -8.63
C ILE A 58 5.61 -16.38 -9.56
N ALA A 59 6.34 -17.37 -9.05
CA ALA A 59 7.28 -18.16 -9.85
C ALA A 59 6.56 -18.91 -11.00
N ALA A 60 5.40 -19.52 -10.71
CA ALA A 60 4.57 -20.17 -11.71
C ALA A 60 4.08 -19.16 -12.78
N GLY A 61 3.60 -17.99 -12.36
CA GLY A 61 3.18 -16.93 -13.28
C GLY A 61 4.31 -16.44 -14.18
N PHE A 62 5.53 -16.30 -13.63
CA PHE A 62 6.71 -15.94 -14.42
C PHE A 62 7.08 -17.02 -15.45
N ILE A 63 7.05 -18.29 -15.06
CA ILE A 63 7.32 -19.42 -15.95
C ILE A 63 6.27 -19.50 -17.07
N ILE A 64 4.99 -19.40 -16.72
CA ILE A 64 3.88 -19.41 -17.68
C ILE A 64 4.02 -18.24 -18.67
N ASN A 65 4.31 -17.05 -18.19
CA ASN A 65 4.50 -15.87 -19.05
C ASN A 65 5.66 -16.07 -20.03
N LYS A 66 6.77 -16.68 -19.57
CA LYS A 66 7.95 -16.94 -20.40
C LYS A 66 7.70 -18.05 -21.45
N LEU A 67 6.98 -19.10 -21.07
CA LEU A 67 6.73 -20.25 -21.97
C LEU A 67 5.52 -20.04 -22.90
N PHE A 68 4.50 -19.30 -22.46
CA PHE A 68 3.22 -19.13 -23.13
C PHE A 68 2.82 -17.65 -23.22
N GLU A 69 3.69 -16.81 -23.77
CA GLU A 69 3.54 -15.35 -23.79
C GLU A 69 2.17 -14.88 -24.33
N LYS A 70 1.71 -15.46 -25.46
CA LYS A 70 0.41 -15.10 -26.07
C LYS A 70 -0.76 -15.42 -25.15
N PHE A 71 -0.76 -16.60 -24.54
CA PHE A 71 -1.79 -17.02 -23.59
C PHE A 71 -1.77 -16.13 -22.34
N ALA A 72 -0.58 -15.88 -21.76
CA ALA A 72 -0.42 -15.03 -20.60
C ALA A 72 -0.94 -13.61 -20.87
N LYS A 73 -0.67 -13.03 -22.04
CA LYS A 73 -1.14 -11.70 -22.44
C LYS A 73 -2.66 -11.61 -22.57
N GLU A 74 -3.31 -12.62 -23.14
CA GLU A 74 -4.77 -12.65 -23.22
C GLU A 74 -5.41 -12.90 -21.85
N PHE A 75 -4.88 -13.84 -21.09
CA PHE A 75 -5.38 -14.19 -19.77
C PHE A 75 -5.21 -13.04 -18.78
N SER A 76 -4.14 -12.24 -18.88
CA SER A 76 -3.90 -11.06 -18.03
C SER A 76 -5.03 -10.02 -18.10
N ARG A 77 -5.83 -10.01 -19.16
CA ARG A 77 -7.00 -9.11 -19.28
C ARG A 77 -8.16 -9.53 -18.37
N VAL A 78 -8.28 -10.83 -18.09
CA VAL A 78 -9.36 -11.41 -17.28
C VAL A 78 -8.95 -11.56 -15.82
N LEU A 79 -7.63 -11.65 -15.54
CA LEU A 79 -7.09 -11.81 -14.18
C LEU A 79 -7.61 -10.78 -13.18
N PRO A 80 -7.72 -9.48 -13.49
CA PRO A 80 -8.24 -8.50 -12.53
C PRO A 80 -9.67 -8.83 -12.08
N LEU A 81 -10.53 -9.27 -13.03
CA LEU A 81 -11.90 -9.66 -12.70
C LEU A 81 -11.94 -10.90 -11.81
N ILE A 82 -11.15 -11.92 -12.13
CA ILE A 82 -11.04 -13.15 -11.32
C ILE A 82 -10.55 -12.79 -9.91
N SER A 83 -9.55 -11.92 -9.81
CA SER A 83 -9.00 -11.48 -8.52
C SER A 83 -10.04 -10.73 -7.68
N VAL A 84 -10.80 -9.81 -8.28
CA VAL A 84 -11.86 -9.06 -7.58
C VAL A 84 -12.94 -10.02 -7.07
N ILE A 85 -13.38 -10.97 -7.89
CA ILE A 85 -14.37 -11.98 -7.49
C ILE A 85 -13.82 -12.82 -6.34
N GLY A 86 -12.59 -13.35 -6.47
CA GLY A 86 -11.95 -14.16 -5.44
C GLY A 86 -11.82 -13.43 -4.09
N ILE A 87 -11.31 -12.21 -4.11
CA ILE A 87 -11.18 -11.39 -2.89
C ILE A 87 -12.55 -11.09 -2.30
N SER A 88 -13.56 -10.77 -3.11
CA SER A 88 -14.91 -10.51 -2.63
C SER A 88 -15.53 -11.73 -1.95
N LEU A 89 -15.33 -12.93 -2.51
CA LEU A 89 -15.80 -14.17 -1.89
C LEU A 89 -15.12 -14.45 -0.55
N ILE A 90 -13.81 -14.22 -0.44
CA ILE A 90 -13.07 -14.37 0.82
C ILE A 90 -13.61 -13.38 1.87
N ILE A 91 -13.77 -12.11 1.50
CA ILE A 91 -14.32 -11.09 2.41
C ILE A 91 -15.71 -11.47 2.88
N MET A 92 -16.61 -11.88 1.97
CA MET A 92 -17.96 -12.31 2.31
C MET A 92 -17.96 -13.52 3.27
N ALA A 93 -17.10 -14.51 3.02
CA ALA A 93 -16.99 -15.68 3.88
C ALA A 93 -16.51 -15.31 5.29
N VAL A 94 -15.46 -14.47 5.40
CA VAL A 94 -14.94 -14.01 6.69
C VAL A 94 -15.98 -13.18 7.46
N VAL A 95 -16.65 -12.26 6.78
CA VAL A 95 -17.71 -11.43 7.40
C VAL A 95 -18.89 -12.28 7.84
N ALA A 96 -19.35 -13.21 7.01
CA ALA A 96 -20.46 -14.10 7.34
C ALA A 96 -20.14 -15.00 8.55
N ALA A 97 -18.93 -15.58 8.58
CA ALA A 97 -18.49 -16.43 9.69
C ALA A 97 -18.35 -15.65 11.03
N ASN A 98 -18.16 -14.35 10.99
CA ASN A 98 -17.96 -13.50 12.18
C ASN A 98 -19.08 -12.48 12.39
N ALA A 99 -20.22 -12.62 11.72
CA ALA A 99 -21.29 -11.61 11.68
C ALA A 99 -21.76 -11.18 13.09
N GLN A 100 -21.98 -12.14 14.00
CA GLN A 100 -22.45 -11.86 15.36
C GLN A 100 -21.42 -11.06 16.18
N SER A 101 -20.13 -11.41 16.07
CA SER A 101 -19.07 -10.69 16.77
C SER A 101 -18.83 -9.30 16.16
N LEU A 102 -19.01 -9.16 14.84
CA LEU A 102 -18.94 -7.86 14.17
C LEU A 102 -20.03 -6.89 14.62
N MET A 103 -21.21 -7.37 15.00
CA MET A 103 -22.26 -6.50 15.55
C MET A 103 -21.85 -5.85 16.87
N SER A 104 -20.99 -6.49 17.65
CA SER A 104 -20.52 -5.97 18.95
C SER A 104 -19.24 -5.17 18.89
N VAL A 105 -18.26 -5.60 18.07
CA VAL A 105 -16.91 -4.98 18.02
C VAL A 105 -16.55 -4.38 16.67
N GLY A 106 -17.43 -4.47 15.67
CA GLY A 106 -17.13 -4.08 14.28
C GLY A 106 -16.74 -2.60 14.15
N LEU A 107 -17.40 -1.71 14.87
CA LEU A 107 -17.06 -0.28 14.85
C LEU A 107 -15.62 -0.04 15.33
N LEU A 108 -15.19 -0.71 16.40
CA LEU A 108 -13.83 -0.63 16.89
C LEU A 108 -12.82 -1.12 15.84
N ILE A 109 -13.12 -2.25 15.21
CA ILE A 109 -12.26 -2.81 14.13
C ILE A 109 -12.14 -1.82 12.97
N ILE A 110 -13.24 -1.23 12.52
CA ILE A 110 -13.24 -0.23 11.45
C ILE A 110 -12.35 0.95 11.83
N VAL A 111 -12.52 1.52 13.01
CA VAL A 111 -11.72 2.66 13.48
C VAL A 111 -10.24 2.31 13.54
N VAL A 112 -9.88 1.16 14.10
CA VAL A 112 -8.48 0.69 14.17
C VAL A 112 -7.88 0.50 12.79
N VAL A 113 -8.63 -0.11 11.86
CA VAL A 113 -8.21 -0.31 10.47
C VAL A 113 -7.97 1.04 9.76
N MET A 114 -8.89 2.00 9.95
CA MET A 114 -8.76 3.35 9.37
C MET A 114 -7.52 4.07 9.93
N LEU A 115 -7.33 4.04 11.24
CA LEU A 115 -6.17 4.65 11.89
C LEU A 115 -4.86 4.00 11.43
N HIS A 116 -4.81 2.67 11.38
CA HIS A 116 -3.65 1.93 10.90
C HIS A 116 -3.26 2.33 9.47
N ASN A 117 -4.23 2.44 8.58
CA ASN A 117 -4.01 2.85 7.19
C ASN A 117 -3.50 4.30 7.09
N VAL A 118 -4.14 5.24 7.80
CA VAL A 118 -3.73 6.66 7.82
C VAL A 118 -2.34 6.81 8.43
N CYS A 119 -2.04 6.10 9.53
CA CYS A 119 -0.69 6.06 10.12
C CYS A 119 0.33 5.51 9.12
N GLY A 120 -0.01 4.48 8.34
CA GLY A 120 0.83 3.95 7.28
C GLY A 120 1.17 5.01 6.23
N TYR A 121 0.18 5.74 5.72
CA TYR A 121 0.42 6.85 4.79
C TYR A 121 1.30 7.94 5.40
N ALA A 122 1.02 8.36 6.62
CA ALA A 122 1.76 9.42 7.30
C ALA A 122 3.21 9.02 7.58
N LEU A 123 3.43 7.82 8.11
CA LEU A 123 4.77 7.30 8.43
C LEU A 123 5.59 7.08 7.15
N GLY A 124 4.99 6.54 6.08
CA GLY A 124 5.66 6.39 4.78
C GLY A 124 6.08 7.73 4.20
N TYR A 125 5.21 8.74 4.24
CA TYR A 125 5.54 10.08 3.77
C TYR A 125 6.64 10.73 4.61
N LEU A 126 6.55 10.63 5.93
CA LEU A 126 7.53 11.17 6.87
C LEU A 126 8.89 10.49 6.69
N ALA A 127 8.94 9.17 6.58
CA ALA A 127 10.16 8.42 6.32
C ALA A 127 10.83 8.88 5.01
N GLY A 128 10.06 9.03 3.93
CA GLY A 128 10.57 9.56 2.66
C GLY A 128 11.09 10.99 2.79
N ARG A 129 10.49 11.82 3.63
CA ARG A 129 10.98 13.17 3.91
C ARG A 129 12.30 13.15 4.70
N LEU A 130 12.39 12.33 5.73
CA LEU A 130 13.60 12.18 6.56
C LEU A 130 14.79 11.62 5.77
N LEU A 131 14.51 10.73 4.81
CA LEU A 131 15.51 10.16 3.91
C LEU A 131 15.90 11.10 2.75
N GLY A 132 15.38 12.32 2.68
CA GLY A 132 15.70 13.28 1.64
C GLY A 132 15.17 12.91 0.24
N LEU A 133 14.21 12.00 0.14
CA LEU A 133 13.64 11.54 -1.14
C LEU A 133 12.92 12.68 -1.87
N SER A 134 12.85 12.59 -3.21
CA SER A 134 12.08 13.51 -4.05
C SER A 134 10.58 13.48 -3.69
N LYS A 135 9.82 14.52 -4.07
CA LYS A 135 8.38 14.57 -3.83
C LYS A 135 7.64 13.36 -4.43
N ALA A 136 8.02 12.92 -5.63
CA ALA A 136 7.44 11.74 -6.27
C ALA A 136 7.71 10.45 -5.47
N GLN A 137 8.94 10.27 -5.00
CA GLN A 137 9.34 9.12 -4.19
C GLN A 137 8.68 9.12 -2.80
N ARG A 138 8.49 10.30 -2.17
CA ARG A 138 7.74 10.40 -0.90
C ARG A 138 6.28 9.97 -1.06
N ARG A 139 5.63 10.36 -2.16
CA ARG A 139 4.26 9.92 -2.49
C ARG A 139 4.22 8.41 -2.68
N THR A 140 5.19 7.84 -3.39
CA THR A 140 5.33 6.39 -3.57
C THR A 140 5.47 5.69 -2.22
N LEU A 141 6.44 6.09 -1.41
CA LEU A 141 6.70 5.45 -0.12
C LEU A 141 5.48 5.53 0.81
N SER A 142 4.78 6.68 0.79
CA SER A 142 3.54 6.85 1.54
C SER A 142 2.46 5.85 1.13
N ILE A 143 2.25 5.68 -0.18
CA ILE A 143 1.26 4.73 -0.71
C ILE A 143 1.65 3.29 -0.42
N GLU A 144 2.91 2.91 -0.65
CA GLU A 144 3.39 1.54 -0.43
C GLU A 144 3.29 1.12 1.05
N VAL A 145 3.61 2.02 1.99
CA VAL A 145 3.48 1.73 3.43
C VAL A 145 2.01 1.71 3.88
N GLY A 146 1.18 2.58 3.31
CA GLY A 146 -0.25 2.66 3.67
C GLY A 146 -1.10 1.56 3.04
N MET A 147 -0.81 1.15 1.80
CA MET A 147 -1.56 0.11 1.10
C MET A 147 -0.87 -1.25 1.23
N GLN A 148 -1.46 -2.13 2.03
CA GLN A 148 -0.83 -3.38 2.44
C GLN A 148 -1.49 -4.60 1.78
N ASN A 149 -0.83 -5.76 1.88
CA ASN A 149 -1.34 -7.03 1.40
C ASN A 149 -2.35 -7.64 2.40
N SER A 150 -3.55 -7.09 2.39
CA SER A 150 -4.66 -7.51 3.25
C SER A 150 -5.16 -8.92 2.95
N GLY A 151 -5.05 -9.37 1.70
CA GLY A 151 -5.41 -10.74 1.32
C GLY A 151 -4.50 -11.77 1.99
N LEU A 152 -3.19 -11.54 1.98
CA LEU A 152 -2.23 -12.38 2.69
C LEU A 152 -2.49 -12.36 4.21
N ALA A 153 -2.72 -11.18 4.80
CA ALA A 153 -3.02 -11.05 6.22
C ALA A 153 -4.27 -11.84 6.62
N THR A 154 -5.36 -11.73 5.84
CA THR A 154 -6.60 -12.48 6.06
C THR A 154 -6.37 -13.99 5.94
N SER A 155 -5.64 -14.42 4.91
CA SER A 155 -5.33 -15.85 4.69
C SER A 155 -4.50 -16.44 5.83
N LEU A 156 -3.42 -15.76 6.22
CA LEU A 156 -2.58 -16.22 7.34
C LEU A 156 -3.33 -16.26 8.66
N ALA A 157 -4.15 -15.23 8.94
CA ALA A 157 -4.98 -15.19 10.13
C ALA A 157 -5.97 -16.36 10.18
N THR A 158 -6.62 -16.66 9.06
CA THR A 158 -7.57 -17.77 8.96
C THR A 158 -6.91 -19.13 9.18
N VAL A 159 -5.71 -19.34 8.66
CA VAL A 159 -5.00 -20.64 8.72
C VAL A 159 -4.29 -20.82 10.07
N HIS A 160 -3.55 -19.80 10.52
CA HIS A 160 -2.67 -19.95 11.69
C HIS A 160 -3.31 -19.56 13.02
N PHE A 161 -4.43 -18.82 12.98
CA PHE A 161 -5.18 -18.39 14.18
C PHE A 161 -6.63 -18.86 14.12
N ALA A 162 -6.85 -20.09 13.68
CA ALA A 162 -8.20 -20.69 13.53
C ALA A 162 -9.02 -20.71 14.83
N THR A 163 -8.35 -20.75 16.00
CA THR A 163 -8.98 -20.66 17.33
C THR A 163 -9.45 -19.24 17.66
N MET A 164 -9.04 -18.23 16.88
CA MET A 164 -9.40 -16.84 17.03
C MET A 164 -10.00 -16.28 15.72
N PRO A 165 -11.21 -16.65 15.33
CA PRO A 165 -11.79 -16.31 14.02
C PRO A 165 -11.82 -14.80 13.72
N LEU A 166 -11.93 -13.97 14.77
CA LEU A 166 -11.86 -12.52 14.66
C LEU A 166 -10.51 -11.98 14.14
N ALA A 167 -9.43 -12.75 14.25
CA ALA A 167 -8.11 -12.33 13.77
C ALA A 167 -8.07 -12.06 12.25
N ALA A 168 -8.94 -12.72 11.47
CA ALA A 168 -9.03 -12.52 10.03
C ALA A 168 -9.83 -11.27 9.62
N VAL A 169 -10.68 -10.76 10.50
CA VAL A 169 -11.64 -9.68 10.21
C VAL A 169 -10.94 -8.34 9.87
N PRO A 170 -9.92 -7.89 10.62
CA PRO A 170 -9.22 -6.65 10.27
C PRO A 170 -8.64 -6.65 8.86
N GLY A 171 -8.06 -7.78 8.41
CA GLY A 171 -7.55 -7.93 7.05
C GLY A 171 -8.66 -7.83 6.00
N ALA A 172 -9.81 -8.46 6.23
CA ALA A 172 -10.96 -8.39 5.34
C ALA A 172 -11.53 -6.96 5.24
N VAL A 173 -11.70 -6.27 6.37
CA VAL A 173 -12.14 -4.86 6.41
C VAL A 173 -11.11 -3.95 5.72
N PHE A 174 -9.83 -4.18 5.98
CA PHE A 174 -8.75 -3.43 5.36
C PHE A 174 -8.75 -3.58 3.83
N SER A 175 -9.08 -4.76 3.29
CA SER A 175 -9.17 -5.01 1.84
C SER A 175 -10.14 -4.06 1.13
N VAL A 176 -11.24 -3.71 1.78
CA VAL A 176 -12.21 -2.74 1.26
C VAL A 176 -11.71 -1.31 1.49
N TRP A 177 -11.33 -1.02 2.74
CA TRP A 177 -10.98 0.33 3.16
C TRP A 177 -9.79 0.91 2.42
N HIS A 178 -8.68 0.17 2.28
CA HIS A 178 -7.47 0.69 1.66
C HIS A 178 -7.65 1.04 0.17
N ASN A 179 -8.57 0.39 -0.53
CA ASN A 179 -8.90 0.74 -1.90
C ASN A 179 -9.64 2.07 -1.99
N ILE A 180 -10.58 2.31 -1.08
CA ILE A 180 -11.33 3.58 -0.99
C ILE A 180 -10.39 4.71 -0.58
N SER A 181 -9.72 4.56 0.56
CA SER A 181 -8.79 5.56 1.09
C SER A 181 -7.62 5.83 0.14
N GLY A 182 -7.08 4.79 -0.50
CA GLY A 182 -5.99 4.90 -1.46
C GLY A 182 -6.40 5.69 -2.71
N ALA A 183 -7.60 5.48 -3.22
CA ALA A 183 -8.12 6.26 -4.34
C ALA A 183 -8.30 7.75 -3.97
N ILE A 184 -8.86 8.02 -2.78
CA ILE A 184 -9.03 9.38 -2.26
C ILE A 184 -7.65 10.03 -2.07
N TYR A 185 -6.76 9.36 -1.37
CA TYR A 185 -5.42 9.86 -1.07
C TYR A 185 -4.58 10.10 -2.32
N ALA A 186 -4.60 9.18 -3.29
CA ALA A 186 -3.90 9.33 -4.56
C ALA A 186 -4.39 10.56 -5.34
N ASN A 187 -5.70 10.84 -5.33
CA ASN A 187 -6.26 12.05 -5.95
C ASN A 187 -5.81 13.34 -5.25
N ILE A 188 -5.75 13.34 -3.91
CA ILE A 188 -5.24 14.48 -3.13
C ILE A 188 -3.78 14.75 -3.50
N LEU A 189 -2.94 13.71 -3.53
CA LEU A 189 -1.54 13.81 -3.90
C LEU A 189 -1.33 14.26 -5.36
N ALA A 190 -2.19 13.82 -6.28
CA ALA A 190 -2.14 14.19 -7.69
C ALA A 190 -2.44 15.70 -7.89
N ARG A 191 -3.42 16.24 -7.16
CA ARG A 191 -3.74 17.67 -7.18
C ARG A 191 -2.56 18.50 -6.66
N SER A 192 -2.01 18.15 -5.50
CA SER A 192 -0.80 18.78 -4.95
C SER A 192 0.39 18.73 -5.93
N ALA A 193 0.52 17.68 -6.74
CA ALA A 193 1.55 17.60 -7.77
C ALA A 193 1.30 18.55 -8.96
N GLY A 194 0.05 18.79 -9.30
CA GLY A 194 -0.34 19.78 -10.32
C GLY A 194 0.01 21.19 -9.87
N ASP A 195 -0.34 21.54 -8.64
CA ASP A 195 -0.04 22.85 -8.06
C ASP A 195 1.47 23.11 -7.99
N ASP A 196 2.27 22.11 -7.58
CA ASP A 196 3.73 22.20 -7.58
C ASP A 196 4.30 22.47 -8.99
N SER A 197 3.74 21.86 -10.03
CA SER A 197 4.24 22.03 -11.41
C SER A 197 3.88 23.43 -11.98
N VAL A 198 2.69 23.93 -11.63
CA VAL A 198 2.27 25.29 -12.04
C VAL A 198 3.11 26.34 -11.31
N ALA A 199 3.31 26.20 -10.01
CA ALA A 199 4.13 27.12 -9.23
C ALA A 199 5.60 27.16 -9.73
N LYS A 200 6.14 25.99 -10.13
CA LYS A 200 7.49 25.92 -10.71
C LYS A 200 7.57 26.61 -12.07
N ALA A 201 6.58 26.39 -12.94
CA ALA A 201 6.54 27.04 -14.25
C ALA A 201 6.36 28.56 -14.13
N ASP A 202 5.55 29.03 -13.18
CA ASP A 202 5.38 30.46 -12.90
C ASP A 202 6.69 31.08 -12.40
N LEU A 203 7.40 30.41 -11.50
CA LEU A 203 8.71 30.86 -11.02
C LEU A 203 9.75 30.93 -12.14
N GLU A 204 9.82 29.91 -13.00
CA GLU A 204 10.72 29.89 -14.16
C GLU A 204 10.41 31.07 -15.11
N ASN A 205 9.14 31.33 -15.41
CA ASN A 205 8.73 32.46 -16.24
C ASN A 205 9.09 33.81 -15.61
N ARG A 206 8.94 33.96 -14.29
CA ARG A 206 9.31 35.19 -13.57
C ARG A 206 10.82 35.44 -13.55
N ILE A 207 11.62 34.36 -13.48
CA ILE A 207 13.07 34.43 -13.59
C ILE A 207 13.47 34.87 -15.03
N GLU A 208 12.91 34.19 -16.04
CA GLU A 208 13.21 34.50 -17.45
C GLU A 208 12.77 35.91 -17.85
N SER A 209 11.65 36.41 -17.31
CA SER A 209 11.19 37.78 -17.55
C SER A 209 11.99 38.86 -16.80
N GLY A 210 12.87 38.48 -15.89
CA GLY A 210 13.64 39.38 -15.04
C GLY A 210 12.78 40.17 -14.03
N GLU A 211 11.59 39.68 -13.72
CA GLU A 211 10.68 40.32 -12.73
C GLU A 211 11.25 40.27 -11.33
N ILE A 212 11.88 39.12 -10.96
CA ILE A 212 12.46 38.92 -9.63
C ILE A 212 13.65 39.90 -9.42
N GLU A 213 14.52 40.04 -10.38
CA GLU A 213 15.65 41.02 -10.31
C GLU A 213 15.16 42.46 -10.15
N LYS A 214 14.06 42.82 -10.84
CA LYS A 214 13.46 44.16 -10.74
C LYS A 214 12.78 44.40 -9.38
N GLU A 215 12.18 43.38 -8.78
CA GLU A 215 11.59 43.44 -7.43
C GLU A 215 12.68 43.62 -6.38
N GLU A 216 13.74 42.82 -6.43
CA GLU A 216 14.87 42.92 -5.50
C GLU A 216 15.58 44.30 -5.60
N ALA A 217 15.79 44.80 -6.82
CA ALA A 217 16.40 46.13 -7.05
C ALA A 217 15.53 47.26 -6.48
N LYS A 218 14.16 47.14 -6.57
CA LYS A 218 13.23 48.11 -5.99
C LYS A 218 13.21 48.05 -4.44
N GLU A 219 13.31 46.88 -3.86
CA GLU A 219 13.42 46.74 -2.40
C GLU A 219 14.71 47.32 -1.85
N GLN A 220 15.85 47.07 -2.51
CA GLN A 220 17.15 47.65 -2.14
C GLN A 220 17.15 49.17 -2.24
N SER A 221 16.49 49.75 -3.28
CA SER A 221 16.36 51.20 -3.45
C SER A 221 15.45 51.90 -2.42
N LYS A 222 14.51 51.15 -1.79
CA LYS A 222 13.64 51.69 -0.73
C LYS A 222 14.28 51.58 0.65
N ALA A 223 15.31 50.78 0.80
CA ALA A 223 16.02 50.57 2.07
C ALA A 223 17.21 51.53 2.28
N GLN A 224 17.54 52.31 1.26
CA GLN A 224 18.51 53.41 1.26
C GLN A 224 17.79 54.77 1.41
#